data_704054301adfd6d1c1c27cc414f330c1
#
_entry.id   704054301adfd6d1c1c27cc414f330c1
#
_cell.length_a   1.000
_cell.length_b   1.000
_cell.length_c   1.000
_cell.angle_alpha   90.00
_cell.angle_beta   90.00
_cell.angle_gamma   90.00
#
_symmetry.space_group_name_H-M   'P 1'
#
loop_
_entity.id
_entity.type
_entity.pdbx_description
1 polymer ?
#
loop_
_entity_poly.entity_id
_entity_poly.type
_entity_poly.pdbx_seq_one_letter_code
_entity_poly.pdbx_strand_id
1 'polypeptide(L)'
;MGQRFVSAWHRAARGERVRETHLTFPDLPALLNALTPKRLELLRALHAQPAPSIRALAQRLGRDYKRVHEDVETLAASGLLDRQPDGLRAPYDAIAVEMRL
;
A
#
# COMPACT_ATOMS: atom_id res chain seq x y z
N MET A 1 5.88 -11.80 -5.98
CA MET A 1 6.77 -10.68 -6.12
C MET A 1 7.31 -10.51 -7.53
N GLY A 2 8.09 -11.44 -8.00
CA GLY A 2 8.64 -11.38 -9.33
C GLY A 2 7.61 -11.44 -10.43
N GLN A 3 6.50 -12.14 -10.20
CA GLN A 3 5.47 -12.29 -11.22
C GLN A 3 4.84 -10.97 -11.62
N ARG A 4 4.52 -10.12 -10.64
CA ARG A 4 3.90 -8.84 -10.95
C ARG A 4 4.85 -7.95 -11.74
N PHE A 5 6.11 -7.96 -11.34
CA PHE A 5 7.13 -7.19 -12.04
C PHE A 5 7.31 -7.71 -13.46
N VAL A 6 7.36 -9.02 -13.62
CA VAL A 6 7.51 -9.66 -14.93
C VAL A 6 6.31 -9.37 -15.83
N SER A 7 5.10 -9.37 -15.27
CA SER A 7 3.91 -9.02 -16.04
C SER A 7 3.99 -7.61 -16.60
N ALA A 8 4.40 -6.63 -15.77
CA ALA A 8 4.55 -5.25 -16.22
C ALA A 8 5.61 -5.16 -17.32
N TRP A 9 6.70 -5.86 -17.15
CA TRP A 9 7.77 -5.90 -18.14
C TRP A 9 7.29 -6.48 -19.47
N HIS A 10 6.56 -7.58 -19.42
CA HIS A 10 6.04 -8.23 -20.63
C HIS A 10 5.07 -7.31 -21.36
N ARG A 11 4.22 -6.60 -20.66
CA ARG A 11 3.30 -5.65 -21.29
C ARG A 11 4.05 -4.54 -22.00
N ALA A 12 5.08 -4.01 -21.35
CA ALA A 12 5.91 -2.97 -21.95
C ALA A 12 6.63 -3.50 -23.19
N ALA A 13 7.16 -4.72 -23.12
CA ALA A 13 7.88 -5.33 -24.24
C ALA A 13 6.98 -5.57 -25.45
N ARG A 14 5.69 -5.77 -25.22
CA ARG A 14 4.74 -5.94 -26.32
C ARG A 14 4.18 -4.63 -26.83
N GLY A 15 4.69 -3.50 -26.35
CA GLY A 15 4.23 -2.19 -26.76
C GLY A 15 2.98 -1.72 -26.05
N GLU A 16 2.53 -2.46 -25.05
CA GLU A 16 1.40 -2.06 -24.24
C GLU A 16 1.80 -0.96 -23.26
N ARG A 17 0.86 -0.05 -23.00
CA ARG A 17 1.11 1.02 -22.06
C ARG A 17 1.02 0.50 -20.63
N VAL A 18 2.12 0.63 -19.87
CA VAL A 18 2.13 0.25 -18.45
C VAL A 18 1.86 1.52 -17.65
N ARG A 19 0.74 1.54 -16.91
CA ARG A 19 0.34 2.69 -16.14
C ARG A 19 0.34 2.40 -14.64
N GLU A 20 1.32 1.64 -14.21
CA GLU A 20 1.44 1.34 -12.79
C GLU A 20 2.16 2.47 -12.08
N THR A 21 1.62 2.85 -10.93
CA THR A 21 2.25 3.80 -10.04
C THR A 21 3.00 3.04 -8.96
N HIS A 22 4.26 3.38 -8.79
CA HIS A 22 5.10 2.71 -7.79
C HIS A 22 5.45 3.66 -6.66
N LEU A 23 5.36 3.17 -5.44
CA LEU A 23 5.89 3.84 -4.27
C LEU A 23 7.24 3.22 -3.95
N THR A 24 8.30 4.02 -3.96
CA THR A 24 9.65 3.53 -3.69
C THR A 24 10.02 3.78 -2.24
N PHE A 25 10.40 2.72 -1.53
CA PHE A 25 10.86 2.82 -0.15
C PHE A 25 12.38 2.93 -0.13
N PRO A 26 12.95 3.70 0.81
CA PRO A 26 14.40 3.93 0.82
C PRO A 26 15.21 2.69 1.14
N ASP A 27 14.71 1.80 2.02
CA ASP A 27 15.42 0.57 2.32
C ASP A 27 14.45 -0.50 2.83
N LEU A 28 14.93 -1.75 2.77
CA LEU A 28 14.12 -2.90 3.15
C LEU A 28 13.81 -2.95 4.65
N PRO A 29 14.76 -2.69 5.56
CA PRO A 29 14.42 -2.70 6.99
C PRO A 29 13.31 -1.72 7.35
N ALA A 30 13.32 -0.53 6.79
CA ALA A 30 12.27 0.45 7.04
C ALA A 30 10.92 -0.06 6.58
N LEU A 31 10.88 -0.68 5.39
CA LEU A 31 9.64 -1.25 4.87
C LEU A 31 9.14 -2.37 5.78
N LEU A 32 10.01 -3.27 6.21
CA LEU A 32 9.62 -4.40 7.04
C LEU A 32 9.12 -3.96 8.41
N ASN A 33 9.64 -2.87 8.93
CA ASN A 33 9.16 -2.32 10.21
C ASN A 33 7.75 -1.74 10.09
N ALA A 34 7.43 -1.17 8.94
CA ALA A 34 6.12 -0.55 8.73
C ALA A 34 5.07 -1.56 8.27
N LEU A 35 5.48 -2.57 7.51
CA LEU A 35 4.56 -3.45 6.82
C LEU A 35 4.49 -4.83 7.47
N THR A 36 3.34 -5.14 8.05
CA THR A 36 3.01 -6.47 8.58
C THR A 36 1.95 -7.08 7.68
N PRO A 37 1.67 -8.39 7.80
CA PRO A 37 0.60 -9.00 7.02
C PRO A 37 -0.74 -8.29 7.17
N LYS A 38 -1.11 -7.89 8.39
CA LYS A 38 -2.36 -7.18 8.61
C LYS A 38 -2.36 -5.79 7.98
N ARG A 39 -1.24 -5.11 8.02
CA ARG A 39 -1.10 -3.79 7.39
C ARG A 39 -1.12 -3.91 5.87
N LEU A 40 -0.56 -4.98 5.32
CA LEU A 40 -0.63 -5.22 3.89
C LEU A 40 -2.07 -5.47 3.45
N GLU A 41 -2.83 -6.26 4.21
CA GLU A 41 -4.25 -6.46 3.92
C GLU A 41 -5.00 -5.14 3.91
N LEU A 42 -4.71 -4.28 4.89
CA LEU A 42 -5.34 -2.97 5.00
C LEU A 42 -5.03 -2.12 3.77
N LEU A 43 -3.76 -2.09 3.35
CA LEU A 43 -3.37 -1.33 2.17
C LEU A 43 -4.04 -1.84 0.91
N ARG A 44 -4.14 -3.16 0.77
CA ARG A 44 -4.81 -3.76 -0.39
C ARG A 44 -6.29 -3.40 -0.42
N ALA A 45 -6.92 -3.39 0.74
CA ALA A 45 -8.33 -2.99 0.83
C ALA A 45 -8.51 -1.53 0.41
N LEU A 46 -7.62 -0.64 0.88
CA LEU A 46 -7.67 0.76 0.52
C LEU A 46 -7.36 1.00 -0.96
N HIS A 47 -6.44 0.23 -1.50
CA HIS A 47 -6.11 0.33 -2.92
C HIS A 47 -7.31 -0.05 -3.78
N ALA A 48 -8.02 -1.10 -3.39
CA ALA A 48 -9.22 -1.52 -4.11
C ALA A 48 -10.34 -0.49 -4.00
N GLN A 49 -10.51 0.09 -2.80
CA GLN A 49 -11.56 1.08 -2.58
C GLN A 49 -11.14 1.99 -1.42
N PRO A 50 -10.96 3.28 -1.68
CA PRO A 50 -10.66 4.23 -0.60
C PRO A 50 -11.75 4.23 0.46
N ALA A 51 -11.40 4.65 1.67
CA ALA A 51 -12.32 4.69 2.79
C ALA A 51 -12.49 6.13 3.27
N PRO A 52 -13.71 6.54 3.64
CA PRO A 52 -13.94 7.92 4.10
C PRO A 52 -13.40 8.19 5.49
N SER A 53 -13.19 7.14 6.29
CA SER A 53 -12.71 7.29 7.67
C SER A 53 -12.08 6.00 8.17
N ILE A 54 -11.34 6.12 9.27
CA ILE A 54 -10.77 4.93 9.92
C ILE A 54 -11.88 4.02 10.42
N ARG A 55 -12.95 4.59 10.95
CA ARG A 55 -14.08 3.81 11.44
C ARG A 55 -14.71 2.98 10.31
N ALA A 56 -14.94 3.60 9.16
CA ALA A 56 -15.51 2.91 8.02
C ALA A 56 -14.59 1.79 7.56
N LEU A 57 -13.28 2.04 7.55
CA LEU A 57 -12.31 1.02 7.17
C LEU A 57 -12.31 -0.14 8.16
N ALA A 58 -12.33 0.15 9.47
CA ALA A 58 -12.38 -0.90 10.48
C ALA A 58 -13.62 -1.78 10.32
N GLN A 59 -14.76 -1.17 10.04
CA GLN A 59 -15.99 -1.91 9.82
C GLN A 59 -15.88 -2.79 8.57
N ARG A 60 -15.34 -2.24 7.50
CA ARG A 60 -15.15 -3.00 6.25
C ARG A 60 -14.24 -4.20 6.45
N LEU A 61 -13.17 -4.03 7.24
CA LEU A 61 -12.23 -5.10 7.51
C LEU A 61 -12.70 -6.07 8.59
N GLY A 62 -13.76 -5.73 9.32
CA GLY A 62 -14.21 -6.53 10.45
C GLY A 62 -13.18 -6.58 11.56
N ARG A 63 -12.49 -5.47 11.79
CA ARG A 63 -11.40 -5.40 12.77
C ARG A 63 -11.69 -4.34 13.82
N ASP A 64 -11.03 -4.50 14.96
CA ASP A 64 -11.12 -3.55 16.06
C ASP A 64 -10.64 -2.15 15.63
N TYR A 65 -11.42 -1.13 15.95
CA TYR A 65 -11.14 0.24 15.57
C TYR A 65 -9.77 0.70 16.07
N LYS A 66 -9.45 0.41 17.31
CA LYS A 66 -8.19 0.87 17.90
C LYS A 66 -6.98 0.32 17.15
N ARG A 67 -7.03 -0.97 16.81
CA ARG A 67 -5.94 -1.60 16.08
C ARG A 67 -5.81 -1.06 14.67
N VAL A 68 -6.95 -0.85 14.00
CA VAL A 68 -6.93 -0.27 12.66
C VAL A 68 -6.41 1.16 12.72
N HIS A 69 -6.79 1.92 13.74
CA HIS A 69 -6.29 3.28 13.94
C HIS A 69 -4.76 3.28 14.09
N GLU A 70 -4.22 2.37 14.88
CA GLU A 70 -2.77 2.25 15.06
C GLU A 70 -2.07 1.90 13.75
N ASP A 71 -2.64 0.96 13.00
CA ASP A 71 -2.07 0.57 11.70
C ASP A 71 -2.09 1.73 10.71
N VAL A 72 -3.20 2.47 10.66
CA VAL A 72 -3.31 3.64 9.79
C VAL A 72 -2.27 4.69 10.16
N GLU A 73 -2.09 4.96 11.45
CA GLU A 73 -1.10 5.93 11.91
C GLU A 73 0.31 5.54 11.49
N THR A 74 0.66 4.27 11.69
CA THR A 74 1.97 3.77 11.31
C THR A 74 2.19 3.85 9.81
N LEU A 75 1.20 3.42 9.03
CA LEU A 75 1.30 3.42 7.57
C LEU A 75 1.35 4.83 7.01
N ALA A 76 0.57 5.76 7.57
CA ALA A 76 0.60 7.15 7.13
C ALA A 76 1.94 7.80 7.45
N ALA A 77 2.49 7.54 8.65
CA ALA A 77 3.78 8.10 9.06
C ALA A 77 4.92 7.61 8.17
N SER A 78 4.83 6.39 7.66
CA SER A 78 5.86 5.81 6.78
C SER A 78 5.65 6.16 5.31
N GLY A 79 4.56 6.84 4.98
CA GLY A 79 4.27 7.22 3.59
C GLY A 79 3.57 6.15 2.78
N LEU A 80 3.21 5.02 3.39
CA LEU A 80 2.55 3.92 2.68
C LEU A 80 1.06 4.15 2.49
N LEU A 81 0.47 5.04 3.27
CA LEU A 81 -0.95 5.34 3.21
C LEU A 81 -1.12 6.85 3.07
N ASP A 82 -2.00 7.25 2.16
CA ASP A 82 -2.31 8.64 1.94
C ASP A 82 -3.54 9.02 2.78
N ARG A 83 -3.35 9.96 3.69
CA ARG A 83 -4.39 10.40 4.61
C ARG A 83 -4.79 11.82 4.25
N GLN A 84 -6.03 11.97 3.77
CA GLN A 84 -6.57 13.24 3.33
C GLN A 84 -7.75 13.63 4.22
N PRO A 85 -8.15 14.92 4.26
CA PRO A 85 -9.33 15.32 5.02
C PRO A 85 -10.59 14.57 4.62
N ASP A 86 -10.68 14.15 3.36
CA ASP A 86 -11.85 13.44 2.84
C ASP A 86 -11.72 11.92 2.91
N GLY A 87 -10.62 11.39 3.45
CA GLY A 87 -10.51 9.95 3.62
C GLY A 87 -9.09 9.40 3.52
N LEU A 88 -9.06 8.09 3.36
CA LEU A 88 -7.81 7.31 3.33
C LEU A 88 -7.71 6.59 2.00
N ARG A 89 -6.50 6.51 1.44
CA ARG A 89 -6.28 5.76 0.21
C ARG A 89 -4.83 5.29 0.08
N ALA A 90 -4.67 4.29 -0.77
CA ALA A 90 -3.37 3.80 -1.19
C ALA A 90 -3.34 3.85 -2.72
N PRO A 91 -2.99 5.01 -3.31
CA PRO A 91 -3.18 5.23 -4.75
C PRO A 91 -2.14 4.58 -5.64
N TYR A 92 -1.06 4.07 -5.09
CA TYR A 92 -0.03 3.39 -5.86
C TYR A 92 -0.37 1.92 -6.08
N ASP A 93 0.15 1.36 -7.17
CA ASP A 93 -0.15 -0.03 -7.54
C ASP A 93 0.85 -1.03 -7.00
N ALA A 94 2.06 -0.58 -6.71
CA ALA A 94 3.11 -1.48 -6.24
C ALA A 94 4.06 -0.75 -5.31
N ILE A 95 4.67 -1.52 -4.41
CA ILE A 95 5.72 -1.02 -3.53
C ILE A 95 7.04 -1.59 -4.03
N ALA A 96 8.02 -0.72 -4.24
CA ALA A 96 9.35 -1.11 -4.65
C ALA A 96 10.35 -0.70 -3.59
N VAL A 97 11.41 -1.47 -3.45
CA VAL A 97 12.50 -1.13 -2.54
C VAL A 97 13.82 -1.40 -3.25
N GLU A 98 14.74 -0.46 -3.11
CA GLU A 98 16.08 -0.63 -3.66
C GLU A 98 17.00 -1.11 -2.55
N MET A 99 17.64 -2.25 -2.75
CA MET A 99 18.56 -2.82 -1.77
C MET A 99 19.97 -2.82 -2.35
N ARG A 100 20.87 -2.07 -1.71
CA ARG A 100 22.27 -2.03 -2.09
C ARG A 100 23.06 -2.94 -1.17
N LEU A 101 23.95 -3.67 -1.74
CA LEU A 101 24.81 -4.59 -0.99
C LEU A 101 26.13 -3.94 -0.58
#